data_62c8f2fe7a8d2993fffac284266c12c6
#
_entry.id   62c8f2fe7a8d2993fffac284266c12c6
#
_cell.length_a   1.000
_cell.length_b   1.000
_cell.length_c   1.000
_cell.angle_alpha   90.00
_cell.angle_beta   90.00
_cell.angle_gamma   90.00
#
_symmetry.space_group_name_H-M   'P 1'
#
loop_
_entity.id
_entity.type
_entity.pdbx_description
1 polymer ?
#
loop_
_entity_poly.entity_id
_entity_poly.type
_entity_poly.pdbx_seq_one_letter_code
_entity_poly.pdbx_strand_id
1 'polypeptide(L)'
;GYLEKDNKNYDMINSIERMGYSPYRKKNQVMMYSDGKEFFSVLLDSLRKAEKSINIEFYICKTDGIGSEILSVLEEKASKGVEVRLLYDSVGSRTLNKRVLKNFISVGGKTGEFFPSWLKIINLNMNFRNHRKIVVIDNKVGFVGGFNVGDEYLGKDEKFGYWRDTHIMIKGDFVLALQ
;
A
#
# COMPACT_ATOMS: atom_id res chain seq x y z
N GLY A 1 -27.35 -4.13 -6.73
CA GLY A 1 -27.22 -3.11 -5.70
C GLY A 1 -28.25 -3.31 -4.62
N TYR A 2 -27.83 -3.34 -3.36
CA TYR A 2 -28.69 -3.59 -2.19
C TYR A 2 -28.97 -2.30 -1.41
N LEU A 3 -29.11 -1.16 -2.11
CA LEU A 3 -29.55 0.08 -1.48
C LEU A 3 -31.06 0.18 -1.63
N GLU A 4 -31.77 0.33 -0.51
CA GLU A 4 -33.17 0.68 -0.51
C GLU A 4 -33.33 2.08 -1.14
N LYS A 5 -34.32 2.25 -2.04
CA LYS A 5 -34.58 3.51 -2.76
C LYS A 5 -34.85 4.70 -1.84
N ASP A 6 -35.25 4.45 -0.59
CA ASP A 6 -35.55 5.47 0.41
C ASP A 6 -34.33 6.01 1.19
N ASN A 7 -33.10 5.58 0.83
CA ASN A 7 -31.89 6.12 1.45
C ASN A 7 -31.60 7.51 0.87
N LYS A 8 -31.46 8.55 1.72
CA LYS A 8 -31.13 9.93 1.32
C LYS A 8 -29.91 10.05 0.37
N ASN A 9 -29.02 9.06 0.42
CA ASN A 9 -27.79 9.03 -0.38
C ASN A 9 -27.88 8.09 -1.59
N TYR A 10 -29.08 7.52 -1.88
CA TYR A 10 -29.25 6.53 -2.94
C TYR A 10 -28.71 6.98 -4.29
N ASP A 11 -29.12 8.17 -4.73
CA ASP A 11 -28.73 8.70 -6.04
C ASP A 11 -27.22 8.99 -6.11
N MET A 12 -26.64 9.53 -5.04
CA MET A 12 -25.21 9.79 -4.95
C MET A 12 -24.41 8.48 -5.01
N ILE A 13 -24.78 7.50 -4.19
CA ILE A 13 -24.09 6.20 -4.13
C ILE A 13 -24.21 5.48 -5.47
N ASN A 14 -25.40 5.47 -6.09
CA ASN A 14 -25.64 4.84 -7.38
C ASN A 14 -24.85 5.53 -8.50
N SER A 15 -24.71 6.85 -8.44
CA SER A 15 -23.86 7.61 -9.36
C SER A 15 -22.38 7.25 -9.20
N ILE A 16 -21.87 7.18 -7.98
CA ILE A 16 -20.49 6.78 -7.68
C ILE A 16 -20.22 5.33 -8.13
N GLU A 17 -21.15 4.40 -7.86
CA GLU A 17 -21.04 3.01 -8.34
C GLU A 17 -20.91 2.93 -9.86
N ARG A 18 -21.74 3.68 -10.57
CA ARG A 18 -21.73 3.72 -12.04
C ARG A 18 -20.45 4.33 -12.61
N MET A 19 -19.97 5.44 -12.04
CA MET A 19 -18.77 6.12 -12.50
C MET A 19 -17.49 5.35 -12.13
N GLY A 20 -17.46 4.75 -10.94
CA GLY A 20 -16.27 4.08 -10.40
C GLY A 20 -16.18 2.58 -10.72
N TYR A 21 -17.22 1.99 -11.32
CA TYR A 21 -17.34 0.54 -11.48
C TYR A 21 -17.10 -0.24 -10.17
N SER A 22 -17.36 0.42 -9.03
CA SER A 22 -17.08 -0.11 -7.71
C SER A 22 -18.37 -0.23 -6.89
N PRO A 23 -18.80 -1.44 -6.54
CA PRO A 23 -20.06 -1.63 -5.83
C PRO A 23 -19.95 -1.10 -4.40
N TYR A 24 -21.02 -0.48 -3.93
CA TYR A 24 -21.16 -0.04 -2.55
C TYR A 24 -21.11 -1.23 -1.57
N ARG A 25 -20.31 -1.12 -0.54
CA ARG A 25 -20.13 -2.14 0.49
C ARG A 25 -20.48 -1.59 1.87
N LYS A 26 -21.40 -2.23 2.57
CA LYS A 26 -21.95 -1.75 3.86
C LYS A 26 -21.15 -2.20 5.09
N LYS A 27 -20.56 -3.38 5.06
CA LYS A 27 -19.95 -4.02 6.24
C LYS A 27 -18.47 -3.74 6.33
N ASN A 28 -18.12 -2.47 6.60
CA ASN A 28 -16.72 -2.06 6.73
C ASN A 28 -16.50 -1.30 8.04
N GLN A 29 -15.36 -1.57 8.66
CA GLN A 29 -14.77 -0.72 9.70
C GLN A 29 -13.64 0.08 9.06
N VAL A 30 -13.64 1.39 9.27
CA VAL A 30 -12.63 2.30 8.74
C VAL A 30 -11.97 3.04 9.89
N MET A 31 -10.64 3.02 9.94
CA MET A 31 -9.83 3.81 10.86
C MET A 31 -8.92 4.71 10.04
N MET A 32 -8.81 5.98 10.44
CA MET A 32 -8.03 7.00 9.75
C MET A 32 -6.81 7.37 10.59
N TYR A 33 -5.66 7.46 9.94
CA TYR A 33 -4.39 7.87 10.52
C TYR A 33 -3.89 9.11 9.79
N SER A 34 -3.47 10.13 10.53
CA SER A 34 -2.90 11.36 10.00
C SER A 34 -1.44 11.59 10.43
N ASP A 35 -0.94 10.75 11.31
CA ASP A 35 0.44 10.73 11.80
C ASP A 35 1.16 9.48 11.30
N GLY A 36 2.38 9.66 10.77
CA GLY A 36 3.16 8.56 10.19
C GLY A 36 3.59 7.53 11.23
N LYS A 37 3.92 7.95 12.47
CA LYS A 37 4.35 7.02 13.52
C LYS A 37 3.22 6.08 13.91
N GLU A 38 2.01 6.62 14.07
CA GLU A 38 0.82 5.83 14.36
C GLU A 38 0.49 4.88 13.22
N PHE A 39 0.47 5.39 11.97
CA PHE A 39 0.20 4.60 10.78
C PHE A 39 1.18 3.43 10.63
N PHE A 40 2.49 3.68 10.67
CA PHE A 40 3.48 2.62 10.47
C PHE A 40 3.51 1.60 11.61
N SER A 41 3.23 2.02 12.85
CA SER A 41 3.08 1.08 13.97
C SER A 41 1.96 0.08 13.70
N VAL A 42 0.78 0.57 13.29
CA VAL A 42 -0.37 -0.29 12.99
C VAL A 42 -0.16 -1.13 11.74
N LEU A 43 0.51 -0.59 10.72
CA LEU A 43 0.87 -1.33 9.52
C LEU A 43 1.80 -2.50 9.85
N LEU A 44 2.89 -2.26 10.57
CA LEU A 44 3.85 -3.29 10.97
C LEU A 44 3.20 -4.39 11.82
N ASP A 45 2.34 -4.02 12.76
CA ASP A 45 1.60 -4.98 13.57
C ASP A 45 0.66 -5.85 12.71
N SER A 46 0.03 -5.25 11.70
CA SER A 46 -0.84 -5.97 10.78
C SER A 46 -0.05 -6.92 9.88
N LEU A 47 1.12 -6.48 9.37
CA LEU A 47 2.01 -7.32 8.56
C LEU A 47 2.53 -8.52 9.38
N ARG A 48 2.93 -8.31 10.64
CA ARG A 48 3.37 -9.39 11.54
C ARG A 48 2.29 -10.44 11.82
N LYS A 49 1.02 -10.07 11.74
CA LYS A 49 -0.14 -10.96 11.95
C LYS A 49 -0.61 -11.68 10.68
N ALA A 50 -0.05 -11.38 9.52
CA ALA A 50 -0.41 -12.02 8.27
C ALA A 50 -0.17 -13.54 8.32
N GLU A 51 -1.14 -14.31 7.80
CA GLU A 51 -1.12 -15.77 7.81
C GLU A 51 -1.09 -16.38 6.40
N LYS A 52 -1.68 -15.69 5.40
CA LYS A 52 -1.88 -16.24 4.05
C LYS A 52 -1.20 -15.42 2.97
N SER A 53 -1.45 -14.10 2.94
CA SER A 53 -0.97 -13.26 1.86
C SER A 53 -0.76 -11.81 2.29
N ILE A 54 0.24 -11.17 1.70
CA ILE A 54 0.51 -9.73 1.79
C ILE A 54 0.73 -9.22 0.37
N ASN A 55 -0.13 -8.29 -0.09
CA ASN A 55 0.07 -7.55 -1.31
C ASN A 55 0.33 -6.09 -0.96
N ILE A 56 1.48 -5.58 -1.37
CA ILE A 56 1.95 -4.23 -1.07
C ILE A 56 2.27 -3.49 -2.36
N GLU A 57 1.75 -2.27 -2.49
CA GLU A 57 2.01 -1.36 -3.59
C GLU A 57 2.35 0.02 -3.02
N PHE A 58 3.55 0.55 -3.35
CA PHE A 58 3.96 1.90 -3.00
C PHE A 58 4.63 2.62 -4.16
N TYR A 59 4.36 3.93 -4.30
CA TYR A 59 5.08 4.77 -5.25
C TYR A 59 6.52 4.97 -4.82
N ILE A 60 6.76 5.36 -3.56
CA ILE A 60 8.09 5.47 -2.97
C ILE A 60 8.26 4.36 -1.93
N CYS A 61 9.30 3.55 -2.13
CA CYS A 61 9.74 2.56 -1.16
C CYS A 61 11.25 2.73 -0.97
N LYS A 62 11.66 3.18 0.21
CA LYS A 62 13.07 3.35 0.57
C LYS A 62 13.56 2.18 1.42
N THR A 63 14.87 2.04 1.56
CA THR A 63 15.53 1.10 2.48
C THR A 63 16.21 1.85 3.64
N ASP A 64 15.60 2.93 4.10
CA ASP A 64 15.96 3.62 5.34
C ASP A 64 15.40 2.90 6.59
N GLY A 65 15.30 3.56 7.72
CA GLY A 65 14.87 2.95 8.98
C GLY A 65 13.55 2.19 8.87
N ILE A 66 12.47 2.90 8.53
CA ILE A 66 11.12 2.28 8.42
C ILE A 66 11.01 1.31 7.24
N GLY A 67 11.64 1.64 6.14
CA GLY A 67 11.63 0.78 4.95
C GLY A 67 12.35 -0.53 5.18
N SER A 68 13.49 -0.50 5.88
CA SER A 68 14.23 -1.71 6.26
C SER A 68 13.44 -2.58 7.23
N GLU A 69 12.72 -1.96 8.19
CA GLU A 69 11.88 -2.70 9.13
C GLU A 69 10.72 -3.40 8.41
N ILE A 70 10.02 -2.71 7.50
CA ILE A 70 8.96 -3.30 6.69
C ILE A 70 9.51 -4.47 5.87
N LEU A 71 10.62 -4.27 5.15
CA LEU A 71 11.22 -5.32 4.32
C LEU A 71 11.63 -6.54 5.14
N SER A 72 12.18 -6.34 6.34
CA SER A 72 12.53 -7.43 7.26
C SER A 72 11.30 -8.24 7.67
N VAL A 73 10.17 -7.58 7.96
CA VAL A 73 8.91 -8.28 8.26
C VAL A 73 8.40 -9.04 7.04
N LEU A 74 8.49 -8.46 5.84
CA LEU A 74 8.09 -9.13 4.60
C LEU A 74 8.96 -10.35 4.29
N GLU A 75 10.28 -10.27 4.50
CA GLU A 75 11.22 -11.39 4.37
C GLU A 75 10.88 -12.52 5.36
N GLU A 76 10.65 -12.18 6.62
CA GLU A 76 10.25 -13.13 7.65
C GLU A 76 8.94 -13.85 7.26
N LYS A 77 7.94 -13.12 6.80
CA LYS A 77 6.66 -13.69 6.38
C LYS A 77 6.79 -14.60 5.16
N ALA A 78 7.55 -14.17 4.15
CA ALA A 78 7.82 -14.97 2.96
C ALA A 78 8.55 -16.28 3.31
N SER A 79 9.57 -16.22 4.19
CA SER A 79 10.31 -17.41 4.65
C SER A 79 9.44 -18.41 5.44
N LYS A 80 8.34 -17.93 6.05
CA LYS A 80 7.33 -18.75 6.73
C LYS A 80 6.20 -19.26 5.82
N GLY A 81 6.31 -19.03 4.51
CA GLY A 81 5.34 -19.52 3.52
C GLY A 81 4.14 -18.63 3.27
N VAL A 82 4.10 -17.39 3.84
CA VAL A 82 3.10 -16.39 3.48
C VAL A 82 3.38 -15.91 2.06
N GLU A 83 2.36 -15.79 1.21
CA GLU A 83 2.51 -15.26 -0.13
C GLU A 83 2.67 -13.75 -0.10
N VAL A 84 3.90 -13.25 -0.32
CA VAL A 84 4.22 -11.82 -0.24
C VAL A 84 4.56 -11.27 -1.61
N ARG A 85 3.84 -10.22 -2.04
CA ARG A 85 4.05 -9.50 -3.30
C ARG A 85 4.29 -8.02 -3.02
N LEU A 86 5.40 -7.49 -3.52
CA LEU A 86 5.76 -6.07 -3.43
C LEU A 86 5.82 -5.46 -4.83
N LEU A 87 4.95 -4.48 -5.10
CA LEU A 87 4.98 -3.64 -6.28
C LEU A 87 5.48 -2.24 -5.92
N TYR A 88 6.44 -1.71 -6.67
CA TYR A 88 6.98 -0.37 -6.47
C TYR A 88 7.23 0.36 -7.80
N ASP A 89 7.22 1.70 -7.77
CA ASP A 89 7.57 2.50 -8.95
C ASP A 89 9.08 2.66 -9.06
N SER A 90 9.63 2.46 -10.25
CA SER A 90 11.08 2.49 -10.51
C SER A 90 11.73 3.86 -10.28
N VAL A 91 10.98 4.94 -10.46
CA VAL A 91 11.47 6.31 -10.30
C VAL A 91 11.27 6.78 -8.87
N GLY A 92 10.12 6.53 -8.28
CA GLY A 92 9.84 6.86 -6.88
C GLY A 92 10.75 6.09 -5.92
N SER A 93 11.12 4.86 -6.27
CA SER A 93 11.90 3.95 -5.41
C SER A 93 13.38 3.80 -5.83
N ARG A 94 14.00 4.86 -6.36
CA ARG A 94 15.42 4.82 -6.81
C ARG A 94 16.41 4.45 -5.72
N THR A 95 16.08 4.74 -4.47
CA THR A 95 16.93 4.46 -3.29
C THR A 95 16.68 3.09 -2.69
N LEU A 96 15.74 2.32 -3.26
CA LEU A 96 15.46 0.95 -2.84
C LEU A 96 16.67 0.05 -3.14
N ASN A 97 17.23 -0.57 -2.09
CA ASN A 97 18.44 -1.36 -2.20
C ASN A 97 18.14 -2.70 -2.89
N LYS A 98 18.68 -2.87 -4.09
CA LYS A 98 18.50 -4.10 -4.90
C LYS A 98 19.05 -5.36 -4.22
N ARG A 99 20.02 -5.23 -3.31
CA ARG A 99 20.56 -6.39 -2.56
C ARG A 99 19.51 -6.90 -1.56
N VAL A 100 18.82 -5.99 -0.88
CA VAL A 100 17.74 -6.35 0.06
C VAL A 100 16.59 -7.02 -0.71
N LEU A 101 16.22 -6.50 -1.90
CA LEU A 101 15.21 -7.15 -2.73
C LEU A 101 15.62 -8.57 -3.17
N LYS A 102 16.91 -8.80 -3.47
CA LYS A 102 17.40 -10.15 -3.80
C LYS A 102 17.23 -11.11 -2.63
N ASN A 103 17.51 -10.67 -1.40
CA ASN A 103 17.29 -11.49 -0.20
C ASN A 103 15.80 -11.82 -0.05
N PHE A 104 14.93 -10.83 -0.16
CA PHE A 104 13.48 -11.00 -0.12
C PHE A 104 12.97 -12.03 -1.15
N ILE A 105 13.47 -11.94 -2.41
CA ILE A 105 13.12 -12.89 -3.47
C ILE A 105 13.65 -14.29 -3.14
N SER A 106 14.86 -14.41 -2.60
CA SER A 106 15.48 -15.71 -2.29
C SER A 106 14.72 -16.51 -1.23
N VAL A 107 13.95 -15.83 -0.37
CA VAL A 107 13.10 -16.48 0.66
C VAL A 107 11.64 -16.66 0.21
N GLY A 108 11.34 -16.47 -1.08
CA GLY A 108 10.01 -16.71 -1.65
C GLY A 108 9.16 -15.46 -1.90
N GLY A 109 9.67 -14.27 -1.58
CA GLY A 109 8.99 -13.01 -1.88
C GLY A 109 8.94 -12.75 -3.40
N LYS A 110 7.87 -12.09 -3.85
CA LYS A 110 7.69 -11.70 -5.24
C LYS A 110 7.75 -10.18 -5.38
N THR A 111 8.45 -9.68 -6.39
CA THR A 111 8.53 -8.22 -6.65
C THR A 111 8.06 -7.90 -8.05
N GLY A 112 7.42 -6.73 -8.20
CA GLY A 112 7.11 -6.11 -9.48
C GLY A 112 7.64 -4.67 -9.50
N GLU A 113 8.23 -4.25 -10.61
CA GLU A 113 8.67 -2.87 -10.84
C GLU A 113 7.74 -2.21 -11.86
N PHE A 114 7.01 -1.18 -11.44
CA PHE A 114 6.19 -0.40 -12.35
C PHE A 114 7.08 0.55 -13.15
N PHE A 115 6.99 0.50 -14.48
CA PHE A 115 7.85 1.22 -15.42
C PHE A 115 9.35 0.96 -15.18
N PRO A 116 9.84 -0.24 -15.50
CA PRO A 116 11.23 -0.62 -15.29
C PRO A 116 12.21 0.34 -15.98
N SER A 117 13.38 0.52 -15.39
CA SER A 117 14.38 1.51 -15.81
C SER A 117 14.93 1.33 -17.24
N TRP A 118 14.86 0.13 -17.80
CA TRP A 118 15.31 -0.15 -19.18
C TRP A 118 14.37 0.45 -20.24
N LEU A 119 13.10 0.74 -19.89
CA LEU A 119 12.15 1.45 -20.77
C LEU A 119 12.40 2.96 -20.85
N LYS A 120 13.36 3.51 -20.07
CA LYS A 120 13.67 4.95 -20.04
C LYS A 120 14.23 5.51 -21.37
N ILE A 121 14.64 4.66 -22.30
CA ILE A 121 15.14 5.06 -23.63
C ILE A 121 14.01 5.64 -24.49
N ILE A 122 12.75 5.35 -24.17
CA ILE A 122 11.58 5.90 -24.88
C ILE A 122 10.95 6.99 -24.00
N ASN A 123 11.43 8.21 -24.19
CA ASN A 123 11.16 9.42 -23.35
C ASN A 123 9.71 9.97 -23.44
N LEU A 124 8.72 9.22 -23.94
CA LEU A 124 7.40 9.73 -24.30
C LEU A 124 6.35 9.70 -23.17
N ASN A 125 6.60 9.02 -22.04
CA ASN A 125 5.59 8.84 -20.99
C ASN A 125 6.12 9.00 -19.55
N MET A 126 7.00 9.95 -19.29
CA MET A 126 7.54 10.21 -17.94
C MET A 126 6.45 10.60 -16.89
N ASN A 127 5.28 11.01 -17.35
CA ASN A 127 4.18 11.43 -16.46
C ASN A 127 3.26 10.29 -16.01
N PHE A 128 3.31 9.12 -16.64
CA PHE A 128 2.53 7.96 -16.19
C PHE A 128 3.26 7.25 -15.04
N ARG A 129 2.88 7.58 -13.80
CA ARG A 129 3.43 7.01 -12.58
C ARG A 129 2.34 6.37 -11.75
N ASN A 130 2.71 5.31 -11.05
CA ASN A 130 1.78 4.64 -10.15
C ASN A 130 1.89 5.24 -8.74
N HIS A 131 1.07 6.24 -8.47
CA HIS A 131 1.05 6.94 -7.18
C HIS A 131 0.22 6.23 -6.09
N ARG A 132 -0.22 5.02 -6.31
CA ARG A 132 -1.01 4.27 -5.33
C ARG A 132 -0.13 3.85 -4.15
N LYS A 133 -0.73 3.82 -2.97
CA LYS A 133 -0.20 3.28 -1.74
C LYS A 133 -1.28 2.40 -1.16
N ILE A 134 -1.15 1.10 -1.41
CA ILE A 134 -2.16 0.10 -1.06
C ILE A 134 -1.46 -1.08 -0.39
N VAL A 135 -2.02 -1.56 0.70
CA VAL A 135 -1.63 -2.82 1.31
C VAL A 135 -2.88 -3.65 1.54
N VAL A 136 -2.83 -4.92 1.14
CA VAL A 136 -3.90 -5.89 1.42
C VAL A 136 -3.30 -7.10 2.12
N ILE A 137 -3.83 -7.43 3.28
CA ILE A 137 -3.35 -8.53 4.13
C ILE A 137 -4.48 -9.54 4.27
N ASP A 138 -4.23 -10.78 3.88
CA ASP A 138 -5.13 -11.94 4.02
C ASP A 138 -6.53 -11.73 3.43
N ASN A 139 -6.71 -10.77 2.53
CA ASN A 139 -8.02 -10.29 2.04
C ASN A 139 -8.97 -9.82 3.16
N LYS A 140 -8.43 -9.50 4.34
CA LYS A 140 -9.21 -9.12 5.55
C LYS A 140 -8.94 -7.69 5.99
N VAL A 141 -7.71 -7.21 5.80
CA VAL A 141 -7.27 -5.87 6.19
C VAL A 141 -6.70 -5.18 4.97
N GLY A 142 -7.18 -3.99 4.68
CA GLY A 142 -6.69 -3.14 3.62
C GLY A 142 -6.20 -1.80 4.16
N PHE A 143 -5.16 -1.25 3.55
CA PHE A 143 -4.69 0.11 3.79
C PHE A 143 -4.63 0.85 2.46
N VAL A 144 -5.07 2.11 2.45
CA VAL A 144 -4.96 3.00 1.29
C VAL A 144 -4.83 4.45 1.74
N GLY A 145 -3.95 5.21 1.10
CA GLY A 145 -3.78 6.62 1.47
C GLY A 145 -2.56 7.29 0.84
N GLY A 146 -2.03 8.31 1.53
CA GLY A 146 -0.99 9.18 1.01
C GLY A 146 0.43 8.85 1.48
N PHE A 147 0.63 8.22 2.65
CA PHE A 147 1.96 7.88 3.14
C PHE A 147 2.69 6.90 2.22
N ASN A 148 3.89 7.25 1.80
CA ASN A 148 4.83 6.31 1.19
C ASN A 148 5.76 5.71 2.26
N VAL A 149 6.69 4.83 1.85
CA VAL A 149 7.65 4.19 2.76
C VAL A 149 8.96 4.98 2.77
N GLY A 150 9.22 5.64 3.90
CA GLY A 150 10.43 6.43 4.12
C GLY A 150 10.41 7.15 5.48
N ASP A 151 11.58 7.38 6.06
CA ASP A 151 11.75 8.02 7.36
C ASP A 151 11.26 9.47 7.40
N GLU A 152 11.17 10.17 6.26
CA GLU A 152 10.56 11.49 6.15
C GLU A 152 9.08 11.49 6.58
N TYR A 153 8.35 10.41 6.31
CA TYR A 153 6.94 10.28 6.70
C TYR A 153 6.76 10.04 8.21
N LEU A 154 7.85 9.71 8.92
CA LEU A 154 7.90 9.65 10.39
C LEU A 154 8.31 10.98 11.03
N GLY A 155 8.54 12.02 10.22
CA GLY A 155 9.07 13.28 10.69
C GLY A 155 10.53 13.22 11.16
N LYS A 156 11.31 12.24 10.69
CA LYS A 156 12.73 12.09 11.04
C LYS A 156 13.67 12.87 10.13
N ASP A 157 13.18 13.39 9.02
CA ASP A 157 13.96 14.22 8.10
C ASP A 157 13.86 15.69 8.53
N GLU A 158 14.97 16.30 8.96
CA GLU A 158 15.02 17.67 9.45
C GLU A 158 14.58 18.69 8.40
N LYS A 159 14.76 18.40 7.11
CA LYS A 159 14.37 19.27 6.01
C LYS A 159 12.86 19.40 5.88
N PHE A 160 12.12 18.30 6.12
CA PHE A 160 10.67 18.27 5.99
C PHE A 160 9.96 18.44 7.33
N GLY A 161 10.61 18.11 8.45
CA GLY A 161 10.02 18.15 9.77
C GLY A 161 8.82 17.21 9.92
N TYR A 162 7.79 17.65 10.65
CA TYR A 162 6.58 16.88 10.83
C TYR A 162 5.82 16.73 9.50
N TRP A 163 5.59 15.47 9.11
CA TRP A 163 4.84 15.15 7.89
C TRP A 163 3.43 14.68 8.21
N ARG A 164 2.45 15.45 7.77
CA ARG A 164 1.03 15.10 7.89
C ARG A 164 0.50 14.62 6.56
N ASP A 165 -0.09 13.44 6.54
CA ASP A 165 -0.82 12.90 5.39
C ASP A 165 -2.08 12.18 5.89
N THR A 166 -2.82 11.52 5.03
CA THR A 166 -3.99 10.74 5.42
C THR A 166 -3.90 9.33 4.86
N HIS A 167 -4.03 8.34 5.74
CA HIS A 167 -4.10 6.93 5.39
C HIS A 167 -5.27 6.29 6.14
N ILE A 168 -5.97 5.38 5.50
CA ILE A 168 -7.06 4.64 6.13
C ILE A 168 -6.72 3.15 6.19
N MET A 169 -7.12 2.52 7.29
CA MET A 169 -7.20 1.07 7.42
C MET A 169 -8.66 0.65 7.30
N ILE A 170 -8.92 -0.39 6.54
CA ILE A 170 -10.25 -0.91 6.27
C ILE A 170 -10.28 -2.38 6.64
N LYS A 171 -11.33 -2.80 7.36
CA LYS A 171 -11.68 -4.20 7.58
C LYS A 171 -13.10 -4.44 7.09
N GLY A 172 -13.32 -5.47 6.30
CA GLY A 172 -14.63 -5.83 5.78
C GLY A 172 -14.67 -6.04 4.27
N ASP A 173 -15.86 -5.99 3.70
CA ASP A 173 -16.13 -6.40 2.32
C ASP A 173 -15.41 -5.56 1.26
N PHE A 174 -15.03 -4.32 1.59
CA PHE A 174 -14.33 -3.42 0.65
C PHE A 174 -12.87 -3.83 0.43
N VAL A 175 -12.27 -4.60 1.33
CA VAL A 175 -10.88 -5.06 1.19
C VAL A 175 -10.68 -5.85 -0.10
N LEU A 176 -11.68 -6.62 -0.54
CA LEU A 176 -11.65 -7.35 -1.81
C LEU A 176 -11.64 -6.44 -3.04
N ALA A 177 -12.11 -5.19 -2.92
CA ALA A 177 -12.07 -4.22 -3.99
C ALA A 177 -10.70 -3.52 -4.11
N LEU A 178 -9.85 -3.61 -3.08
CA LEU A 178 -8.47 -3.11 -3.08
C LEU A 178 -7.48 -4.14 -3.67
N GLN A 179 -7.87 -5.40 -3.72
CA GLN A 179 -7.09 -6.50 -4.27
C GLN A 179 -7.03 -6.45 -5.82
#